data_1912a28684c7893248799e3591d1dce2
#
_entry.id   1912a28684c7893248799e3591d1dce2
#
_cell.length_a   1.000
_cell.length_b   1.000
_cell.length_c   1.000
_cell.angle_alpha   90.00
_cell.angle_beta   90.00
_cell.angle_gamma   90.00
#
_symmetry.space_group_name_H-M   'P 1'
#
loop_
_entity.id
_entity.type
_entity.pdbx_description
1 polymer ?
#
loop_
_entity_poly.entity_id
_entity_poly.type
_entity_poly.pdbx_seq_one_letter_code
_entity_poly.pdbx_strand_id
1 'polypeptide(L)' 'MHSDEGAIALAQSPNLKNLNCLSIWRNEIRDSGGKAIAESQYLVKLERLYMSLNLIEKPVRKMIRSSELASRLKTLVMD' A
#
# COMPACT_ATOMS: atom_id res chain seq x y z
N MET A 1 5.69 -10.78 5.78
CA MET A 1 5.93 -9.35 5.63
C MET A 1 5.33 -8.61 6.81
N HIS A 2 6.17 -8.03 7.67
CA HIS A 2 5.72 -7.46 8.94
C HIS A 2 6.33 -6.11 9.26
N SER A 3 6.97 -5.45 8.27
CA SER A 3 7.67 -4.21 8.52
C SER A 3 7.70 -3.35 7.26
N ASP A 4 8.21 -2.13 7.42
CA ASP A 4 8.41 -1.23 6.29
C ASP A 4 9.34 -1.84 5.24
N GLU A 5 10.37 -2.56 5.68
CA GLU A 5 11.29 -3.20 4.74
C GLU A 5 10.56 -4.17 3.83
N GLY A 6 9.67 -4.99 4.39
CA GLY A 6 8.88 -5.92 3.62
C GLY A 6 7.94 -5.21 2.66
N ALA A 7 7.31 -4.13 3.12
CA ALA A 7 6.39 -3.37 2.28
C ALA A 7 7.14 -2.68 1.13
N ILE A 8 8.33 -2.12 1.41
CA ILE A 8 9.14 -1.48 0.40
C ILE A 8 9.61 -2.50 -0.64
N ALA A 9 10.08 -3.66 -0.18
CA ALA A 9 10.52 -4.72 -1.09
C ALA A 9 9.36 -5.20 -1.98
N LEU A 10 8.18 -5.35 -1.38
CA LEU A 10 6.99 -5.76 -2.11
C LEU A 10 6.63 -4.73 -3.18
N ALA A 11 6.62 -3.45 -2.81
CA ALA A 11 6.25 -2.37 -3.72
C ALA A 11 7.18 -2.26 -4.92
N GLN A 12 8.41 -2.76 -4.79
CA GLN A 12 9.41 -2.70 -5.84
C GLN A 12 9.52 -4.00 -6.65
N SER A 13 8.63 -4.95 -6.41
CA SER A 13 8.69 -6.23 -7.10
C SER A 13 7.94 -6.18 -8.45
N PRO A 14 8.62 -6.44 -9.57
CA PRO A 14 7.95 -6.48 -10.87
C PRO A 14 6.90 -7.59 -10.97
N ASN A 15 6.96 -8.58 -10.08
CA ASN A 15 5.99 -9.68 -10.08
C ASN A 15 4.57 -9.24 -9.71
N LEU A 16 4.41 -8.02 -9.22
CA LEU A 16 3.10 -7.53 -8.79
C LEU A 16 2.29 -6.88 -9.91
N LYS A 17 2.78 -6.90 -11.14
CA LYS A 17 2.09 -6.23 -12.26
C LYS A 17 0.67 -6.71 -12.50
N ASN A 18 0.39 -7.97 -12.18
CA ASN A 18 -0.92 -8.56 -12.41
C ASN A 18 -1.77 -8.69 -11.15
N LEU A 19 -1.27 -8.21 -10.02
CA LEU A 19 -1.97 -8.31 -8.75
C LEU A 19 -3.15 -7.33 -8.71
N ASN A 20 -4.34 -7.82 -8.39
CA ASN A 20 -5.51 -6.95 -8.24
C ASN A 20 -6.01 -6.79 -6.82
N CYS A 21 -5.52 -7.58 -5.88
CA CYS A 21 -5.89 -7.43 -4.48
C CYS A 21 -4.66 -7.61 -3.60
N LEU A 22 -4.40 -6.68 -2.70
CA LEU A 22 -3.29 -6.75 -1.77
C LEU A 22 -3.82 -6.52 -0.36
N SER A 23 -3.56 -7.49 0.52
CA SER A 23 -3.97 -7.42 1.91
C SER A 23 -2.75 -7.53 2.81
N ILE A 24 -2.45 -6.46 3.53
CA ILE A 24 -1.29 -6.39 4.43
C ILE A 24 -1.70 -5.80 5.78
N TRP A 25 -2.79 -6.30 6.33
CA TRP A 25 -3.29 -5.83 7.61
C TRP A 25 -2.58 -6.52 8.77
N ARG A 26 -2.59 -5.89 9.94
CA ARG A 26 -1.93 -6.35 11.17
C ARG A 26 -0.42 -6.49 11.06
N ASN A 27 0.18 -5.70 10.22
CA ASN A 27 1.64 -5.64 10.11
C ASN A 27 2.13 -4.35 10.77
N GLU A 28 3.42 -4.25 10.98
CA GLU A 28 4.01 -3.06 11.57
C GLU A 28 4.47 -2.09 10.49
N ILE A 29 3.63 -1.88 9.49
CA ILE A 29 3.94 -0.95 8.42
C ILE A 29 3.68 0.46 8.90
N ARG A 30 4.69 1.29 8.80
CA ARG A 30 4.64 2.69 9.17
C ARG A 30 4.61 3.56 7.93
N ASP A 31 4.95 4.83 8.10
CA ASP A 31 4.87 5.81 7.02
C ASP A 31 5.72 5.45 5.80
N SER A 32 6.95 4.98 6.01
CA SER A 32 7.84 4.62 4.89
C SER A 32 7.28 3.50 4.03
N GLY A 33 6.76 2.46 4.67
CA GLY A 33 6.19 1.33 3.94
C GLY A 33 4.90 1.69 3.23
N GLY A 34 4.03 2.45 3.90
CA GLY A 34 2.80 2.90 3.28
C GLY A 34 3.06 3.79 2.07
N LYS A 35 4.02 4.69 2.22
CA LYS A 35 4.41 5.58 1.14
C LYS A 35 4.98 4.82 -0.05
N ALA A 36 5.81 3.81 0.22
CA ALA A 36 6.38 2.97 -0.84
C ALA A 36 5.30 2.26 -1.64
N ILE A 37 4.26 1.76 -0.97
CA ILE A 37 3.15 1.11 -1.66
C ILE A 37 2.39 2.10 -2.53
N ALA A 38 2.13 3.30 -2.01
CA ALA A 38 1.42 4.32 -2.77
C ALA A 38 2.20 4.77 -4.01
N GLU A 39 3.53 4.75 -3.93
CA GLU A 39 4.40 5.19 -5.01
C GLU A 39 4.88 4.05 -5.90
N SER A 40 4.39 2.84 -5.69
CA SER A 40 4.83 1.69 -6.47
C SER A 40 4.44 1.83 -7.93
N GLN A 41 5.41 1.63 -8.82
CA GLN A 41 5.16 1.63 -10.26
C GLN A 41 4.72 0.27 -10.78
N TYR A 42 4.65 -0.74 -9.93
CA TYR A 42 4.29 -2.10 -10.32
C TYR A 42 2.84 -2.47 -9.98
N LEU A 43 2.20 -1.76 -9.07
CA LEU A 43 0.83 -2.06 -8.66
C LEU A 43 -0.18 -1.40 -9.60
N VAL A 44 -0.03 -1.64 -10.90
CA VAL A 44 -0.80 -0.93 -11.93
C VAL A 44 -2.18 -1.52 -12.17
N LYS A 45 -2.42 -2.76 -11.75
CA LYS A 45 -3.73 -3.42 -11.89
C LYS A 45 -4.43 -3.61 -10.56
N LEU A 46 -3.89 -3.05 -9.49
CA LEU A 46 -4.47 -3.21 -8.16
C LEU A 46 -5.84 -2.55 -8.08
N GLU A 47 -6.82 -3.29 -7.60
CA GLU A 47 -8.19 -2.80 -7.43
C GLU A 47 -8.60 -2.70 -5.97
N ARG A 48 -8.02 -3.51 -5.10
CA ARG A 48 -8.38 -3.53 -3.69
C ARG A 48 -7.11 -3.57 -2.84
N LEU A 49 -7.05 -2.69 -1.86
CA LEU A 49 -5.91 -2.58 -0.97
C LEU A 49 -6.41 -2.52 0.47
N TYR A 50 -5.96 -3.47 1.28
CA TYR A 50 -6.33 -3.56 2.69
C TYR A 50 -5.06 -3.37 3.53
N MET A 51 -4.99 -2.25 4.26
CA MET A 51 -3.85 -1.93 5.12
C MET A 51 -4.30 -1.57 6.53
N SER A 52 -5.35 -2.22 7.01
CA SER A 52 -5.87 -1.97 8.35
C SER A 52 -4.90 -2.42 9.44
N LEU A 53 -4.97 -1.76 10.60
CA LEU A 53 -4.19 -2.12 11.78
C LEU A 53 -2.68 -2.02 11.56
N ASN A 54 -2.27 -1.10 10.70
CA ASN A 54 -0.89 -0.71 10.54
C ASN A 54 -0.66 0.63 11.25
N LEU A 55 0.61 1.05 11.31
CA LEU A 55 1.02 2.19 12.10
C LEU A 55 1.28 3.43 11.26
N ILE A 56 0.51 3.61 10.21
CA ILE A 56 0.63 4.76 9.31
C ILE A 56 -0.08 5.95 9.92
N GLU A 57 0.60 7.08 10.04
CA GLU A 57 0.03 8.27 10.65
C GLU A 57 -0.89 9.03 9.68
N LYS A 58 -1.72 9.91 10.24
CA LYS A 58 -2.73 10.64 9.46
C LYS A 58 -2.18 11.40 8.25
N PRO A 59 -1.07 12.14 8.35
CA PRO A 59 -0.57 12.87 7.19
C PRO A 59 -0.24 11.95 6.02
N VAL A 60 0.37 10.80 6.30
CA VAL A 60 0.74 9.86 5.25
C VAL A 60 -0.50 9.13 4.74
N ARG A 61 -1.45 8.80 5.62
CA ARG A 61 -2.71 8.20 5.16
C ARG A 61 -3.45 9.13 4.22
N LYS A 62 -3.46 10.42 4.52
CA LYS A 62 -4.08 11.41 3.65
C LYS A 62 -3.37 11.48 2.30
N MET A 63 -2.04 11.45 2.33
CA MET A 63 -1.26 11.44 1.10
C MET A 63 -1.56 10.21 0.25
N ILE A 64 -1.66 9.04 0.87
CA ILE A 64 -1.96 7.81 0.17
C ILE A 64 -3.34 7.88 -0.49
N ARG A 65 -4.34 8.43 0.23
CA ARG A 65 -5.68 8.59 -0.33
C ARG A 65 -5.73 9.55 -1.51
N SER A 66 -4.78 10.47 -1.58
CA SER A 66 -4.69 11.44 -2.67
C SER A 66 -3.79 10.95 -3.81
N SER A 67 -3.18 9.77 -3.67
CA SER A 67 -2.23 9.27 -4.64
C SER A 67 -2.92 8.79 -5.92
N GLU A 68 -2.15 8.66 -6.97
CA GLU A 68 -2.65 8.12 -8.23
C GLU A 68 -3.12 6.67 -8.04
N LEU A 69 -2.40 5.89 -7.23
CA LEU A 69 -2.82 4.53 -6.92
C LEU A 69 -4.24 4.52 -6.35
N ALA A 70 -4.51 5.37 -5.34
CA ALA A 70 -5.81 5.40 -4.70
C ALA A 70 -6.92 5.77 -5.68
N SER A 71 -6.62 6.62 -6.65
CA SER A 71 -7.63 7.03 -7.63
C SER A 71 -8.09 5.86 -8.52
N ARG A 72 -7.30 4.81 -8.62
CA ARG A 72 -7.62 3.63 -9.41
C ARG A 72 -8.25 2.51 -8.58
N LEU A 73 -8.18 2.60 -7.26
CA LEU A 73 -8.68 1.55 -6.38
C LEU A 73 -10.19 1.60 -6.27
N LYS A 74 -10.82 0.43 -6.29
CA LYS A 74 -12.24 0.28 -5.99
C LYS A 74 -12.46 0.20 -4.49
N THR A 75 -11.49 -0.33 -3.75
CA THR A 75 -11.56 -0.45 -2.31
C THR A 75 -10.21 -0.08 -1.70
N LEU A 76 -10.24 0.78 -0.70
CA LEU A 76 -9.05 1.15 0.06
C LEU A 76 -9.44 1.19 1.54
N VAL A 77 -8.87 0.28 2.32
CA VAL A 77 -9.08 0.22 3.77
C VAL A 77 -7.74 0.47 4.44
N MET A 78 -7.69 1.50 5.31
CA MET A 78 -6.43 1.98 5.84
C MET A 78 -6.63 2.65 7.21
N ASP A 79 -7.19 1.95 8.16
CA ASP A 79 -7.46 2.51 9.49
C ASP A 79 -6.71 1.83 10.63
#